data_a925c1d0105118d4f4fa1dab2b00d2ab
#
_entry.id   a925c1d0105118d4f4fa1dab2b00d2ab
#
_cell.length_a   1.000
_cell.length_b   1.000
_cell.length_c   1.000
_cell.angle_alpha   90.00
_cell.angle_beta   90.00
_cell.angle_gamma   90.00
#
_symmetry.space_group_name_H-M   'P 1'
#
loop_
_entity.id
_entity.type
_entity.pdbx_description
1 polymer ?
#
loop_
_entity_poly.entity_id
_entity_poly.type
_entity_poly.pdbx_seq_one_letter_code
_entity_poly.pdbx_strand_id
1 'polypeptide(L)'
;MIKIKKRKFLLLPGDGIGPEVIAEVKKIINWFNTNKSLDFEIDEDLAGGASYDKHGTPITDEVFYKALECEAVILGAVGGPKWDNLEFSKKPERALLKLRKELKLFANLRPAICFKQLVDASTLKPEIVSGLDIMIVRELTGGIYFGEPRGIKPIDNGERKGINTHTYTTSEIERVAKVAFDLARKRKNKVTSCEK
;
A
#
# COMPACT_ATOMS: atom_id res chain seq x y z
N MET A 1 -35.07 -3.38 14.39
CA MET A 1 -33.61 -3.59 14.67
C MET A 1 -32.84 -3.38 13.39
N ILE A 2 -31.94 -2.43 13.35
CA ILE A 2 -31.02 -2.25 12.20
C ILE A 2 -30.07 -3.45 12.26
N LYS A 3 -30.09 -4.31 11.24
CA LYS A 3 -29.22 -5.47 11.15
C LYS A 3 -27.81 -4.93 10.86
N ILE A 4 -26.93 -4.98 11.87
CA ILE A 4 -25.53 -4.57 11.71
C ILE A 4 -24.91 -5.55 10.74
N LYS A 5 -24.33 -5.03 9.63
CA LYS A 5 -23.65 -5.86 8.64
C LYS A 5 -22.29 -6.28 9.21
N LYS A 6 -22.09 -7.58 9.37
CA LYS A 6 -20.78 -8.15 9.71
C LYS A 6 -19.78 -7.82 8.60
N ARG A 7 -18.58 -7.33 8.99
CA ARG A 7 -17.50 -6.99 8.08
C ARG A 7 -16.22 -7.71 8.51
N LYS A 8 -15.63 -8.44 7.60
CA LYS A 8 -14.41 -9.21 7.84
C LYS A 8 -13.18 -8.43 7.38
N PHE A 9 -12.19 -8.30 8.27
CA PHE A 9 -10.88 -7.73 7.98
C PHE A 9 -9.81 -8.81 8.04
N LEU A 10 -8.89 -8.81 7.09
CA LEU A 10 -7.67 -9.60 7.13
C LEU A 10 -6.54 -8.71 7.62
N LEU A 11 -5.93 -9.08 8.75
CA LEU A 11 -4.75 -8.44 9.29
C LEU A 11 -3.50 -9.20 8.84
N LEU A 12 -2.56 -8.50 8.23
CA LEU A 12 -1.25 -9.01 7.83
C LEU A 12 -0.17 -8.21 8.56
N PRO A 13 0.27 -8.65 9.74
CA PRO A 13 1.29 -7.93 10.51
C PRO A 13 2.57 -7.70 9.71
N GLY A 14 3.01 -8.72 8.97
CA GLY A 14 4.25 -8.66 8.21
C GLY A 14 5.50 -8.71 9.08
N ASP A 15 6.43 -7.78 8.88
CA ASP A 15 7.80 -7.82 9.37
C ASP A 15 8.14 -6.63 10.27
N GLY A 16 9.23 -6.75 11.03
CA GLY A 16 9.81 -5.65 11.80
C GLY A 16 8.83 -5.02 12.79
N ILE A 17 8.52 -3.74 12.62
CA ILE A 17 7.55 -2.99 13.46
C ILE A 17 6.09 -3.39 13.20
N GLY A 18 5.81 -4.13 12.11
CA GLY A 18 4.44 -4.46 11.70
C GLY A 18 3.58 -5.12 12.76
N PRO A 19 4.06 -6.17 13.49
CA PRO A 19 3.31 -6.80 14.56
C PRO A 19 2.88 -5.84 15.68
N GLU A 20 3.76 -4.89 16.07
CA GLU A 20 3.44 -3.88 17.09
C GLU A 20 2.33 -2.95 16.60
N VAL A 21 2.42 -2.48 15.35
CA VAL A 21 1.40 -1.61 14.75
C VAL A 21 0.05 -2.33 14.67
N ILE A 22 0.04 -3.59 14.23
CA ILE A 22 -1.20 -4.37 14.12
C ILE A 22 -1.81 -4.69 15.49
N ALA A 23 -1.00 -4.84 16.53
CA ALA A 23 -1.51 -4.99 17.89
C ALA A 23 -2.35 -3.77 18.32
N GLU A 24 -1.92 -2.55 17.99
CA GLU A 24 -2.70 -1.33 18.24
C GLU A 24 -3.97 -1.25 17.37
N VAL A 25 -3.89 -1.67 16.11
CA VAL A 25 -5.08 -1.77 15.24
C VAL A 25 -6.15 -2.68 15.84
N LYS A 26 -5.77 -3.83 16.39
CA LYS A 26 -6.71 -4.75 17.07
C LYS A 26 -7.41 -4.08 18.24
N LYS A 27 -6.71 -3.28 19.04
CA LYS A 27 -7.33 -2.51 20.14
C LYS A 27 -8.38 -1.54 19.63
N ILE A 28 -8.09 -0.83 18.54
CA ILE A 28 -9.01 0.12 17.91
C ILE A 28 -10.25 -0.60 17.38
N ILE A 29 -10.08 -1.71 16.66
CA ILE A 29 -11.20 -2.50 16.12
C ILE A 29 -12.08 -3.01 17.26
N ASN A 30 -11.50 -3.56 18.32
CA ASN A 30 -12.23 -4.02 19.49
C ASN A 30 -12.98 -2.88 20.18
N TRP A 31 -12.38 -1.69 20.28
CA TRP A 31 -13.04 -0.52 20.81
C TRP A 31 -14.30 -0.14 20.00
N PHE A 32 -14.22 -0.19 18.66
CA PHE A 32 -15.37 0.07 17.80
C PHE A 32 -16.46 -0.98 17.96
N ASN A 33 -16.12 -2.26 18.05
CA ASN A 33 -17.09 -3.33 18.28
C ASN A 33 -17.82 -3.12 19.61
N THR A 34 -17.07 -2.78 20.68
CA THR A 34 -17.63 -2.60 22.02
C THR A 34 -18.45 -1.31 22.14
N ASN A 35 -17.93 -0.18 21.65
CA ASN A 35 -18.47 1.14 21.97
C ASN A 35 -19.39 1.71 20.88
N LYS A 36 -19.33 1.18 19.65
CA LYS A 36 -20.14 1.65 18.51
C LYS A 36 -21.07 0.60 17.96
N SER A 37 -21.22 -0.53 18.64
CA SER A 37 -22.06 -1.65 18.23
C SER A 37 -21.82 -2.06 16.77
N LEU A 38 -20.55 -2.08 16.36
CA LEU A 38 -20.14 -2.58 15.05
C LEU A 38 -19.80 -4.08 15.16
N ASP A 39 -19.86 -4.79 14.06
CA ASP A 39 -19.54 -6.22 13.98
C ASP A 39 -18.37 -6.43 13.00
N PHE A 40 -17.16 -6.12 13.49
CA PHE A 40 -15.91 -6.33 12.76
C PHE A 40 -15.28 -7.66 13.19
N GLU A 41 -15.24 -8.61 12.26
CA GLU A 41 -14.51 -9.87 12.42
C GLU A 41 -13.07 -9.67 11.95
N ILE A 42 -12.11 -10.21 12.72
CA ILE A 42 -10.69 -10.18 12.40
C ILE A 42 -10.23 -11.59 12.06
N ASP A 43 -9.59 -11.76 10.91
CA ASP A 43 -8.71 -12.88 10.57
C ASP A 43 -7.28 -12.35 10.52
N GLU A 44 -6.28 -13.17 10.87
CA GLU A 44 -4.88 -12.78 10.88
C GLU A 44 -4.03 -13.85 10.25
N ASP A 45 -3.07 -13.43 9.42
CA ASP A 45 -2.18 -14.37 8.73
C ASP A 45 -0.81 -13.74 8.43
N LEU A 46 0.12 -14.54 7.87
CA LEU A 46 1.48 -14.12 7.58
C LEU A 46 1.62 -13.53 6.18
N ALA A 47 2.43 -12.47 6.08
CA ALA A 47 2.87 -11.89 4.82
C ALA A 47 4.31 -11.40 4.94
N GLY A 48 4.96 -11.15 3.83
CA GLY A 48 6.33 -10.63 3.81
C GLY A 48 7.39 -11.66 4.16
N GLY A 49 8.40 -11.23 4.88
CA GLY A 49 9.51 -12.07 5.33
C GLY A 49 9.09 -13.13 6.34
N ALA A 50 8.15 -12.82 7.22
CA ALA A 50 7.59 -13.79 8.17
C ALA A 50 6.91 -14.97 7.45
N SER A 51 6.19 -14.70 6.38
CA SER A 51 5.62 -15.75 5.53
C SER A 51 6.71 -16.54 4.79
N TYR A 52 7.72 -15.85 4.26
CA TYR A 52 8.84 -16.50 3.59
C TYR A 52 9.60 -17.44 4.52
N ASP A 53 9.90 -17.03 5.74
CA ASP A 53 10.61 -17.86 6.72
C ASP A 53 9.86 -19.14 7.05
N LYS A 54 8.53 -19.11 7.07
CA LYS A 54 7.70 -20.26 7.41
C LYS A 54 7.32 -21.12 6.20
N HIS A 55 7.07 -20.49 5.07
CA HIS A 55 6.44 -21.14 3.90
C HIS A 55 7.29 -21.11 2.63
N GLY A 56 8.46 -20.43 2.63
CA GLY A 56 9.32 -20.26 1.45
C GLY A 56 8.74 -19.31 0.39
N THR A 57 7.63 -18.61 0.69
CA THR A 57 6.99 -17.65 -0.18
C THR A 57 6.53 -16.42 0.61
N PRO A 58 6.65 -15.20 0.05
CA PRO A 58 6.25 -13.99 0.76
C PRO A 58 4.74 -13.85 1.03
N ILE A 59 3.92 -14.62 0.34
CA ILE A 59 2.48 -14.78 0.59
C ILE A 59 2.01 -16.10 0.00
N THR A 60 1.25 -16.89 0.78
CA THR A 60 0.66 -18.14 0.31
C THR A 60 -0.63 -17.88 -0.49
N ASP A 61 -1.05 -18.83 -1.30
CA ASP A 61 -2.32 -18.72 -2.02
C ASP A 61 -3.52 -18.76 -1.07
N GLU A 62 -3.43 -19.48 0.06
CA GLU A 62 -4.46 -19.49 1.09
C GLU A 62 -4.69 -18.08 1.65
N VAL A 63 -3.62 -17.37 2.04
CA VAL A 63 -3.71 -15.97 2.53
C VAL A 63 -4.26 -15.04 1.46
N PHE A 64 -3.87 -15.27 0.21
CA PHE A 64 -4.40 -14.49 -0.91
C PHE A 64 -5.92 -14.72 -1.10
N TYR A 65 -6.42 -15.95 -0.99
CA TYR A 65 -7.86 -16.22 -1.05
C TYR A 65 -8.62 -15.57 0.13
N LYS A 66 -8.08 -15.59 1.33
CA LYS A 66 -8.65 -14.83 2.47
C LYS A 66 -8.74 -13.34 2.18
N ALA A 67 -7.73 -12.77 1.48
CA ALA A 67 -7.74 -11.36 1.09
C ALA A 67 -8.83 -11.03 0.06
N LEU A 68 -9.19 -11.97 -0.82
CA LEU A 68 -10.32 -11.81 -1.76
C LEU A 68 -11.68 -11.84 -1.07
N GLU A 69 -11.81 -12.59 0.03
CA GLU A 69 -13.08 -12.79 0.75
C GLU A 69 -13.36 -11.74 1.82
N CYS A 70 -12.35 -10.95 2.20
CA CYS A 70 -12.52 -9.92 3.22
C CYS A 70 -12.95 -8.56 2.63
N GLU A 71 -13.51 -7.70 3.49
CA GLU A 71 -13.90 -6.33 3.11
C GLU A 71 -12.69 -5.41 2.97
N ALA A 72 -11.66 -5.64 3.78
CA ALA A 72 -10.39 -4.92 3.68
C ALA A 72 -9.22 -5.73 4.25
N VAL A 73 -8.04 -5.51 3.67
CA VAL A 73 -6.76 -6.00 4.18
C VAL A 73 -6.04 -4.86 4.89
N ILE A 74 -5.62 -5.09 6.12
CA ILE A 74 -4.81 -4.14 6.90
C ILE A 74 -3.41 -4.73 7.03
N LEU A 75 -2.44 -4.08 6.38
CA LEU A 75 -1.05 -4.50 6.34
C LEU A 75 -0.23 -3.66 7.30
N GLY A 76 0.60 -4.30 8.12
CA GLY A 76 1.55 -3.63 9.01
C GLY A 76 2.76 -3.11 8.24
N ALA A 77 3.81 -3.89 8.14
CA ALA A 77 5.01 -3.56 7.41
C ALA A 77 5.61 -4.82 6.75
N VAL A 78 6.35 -4.66 5.66
CA VAL A 78 7.05 -5.78 5.01
C VAL A 78 8.47 -5.37 4.65
N GLY A 79 9.39 -6.32 4.73
CA GLY A 79 10.79 -6.12 4.39
C GLY A 79 11.70 -5.94 5.61
N GLY A 80 13.00 -6.01 5.35
CA GLY A 80 14.05 -5.80 6.33
C GLY A 80 15.37 -6.41 5.88
N PRO A 81 16.50 -6.02 6.50
CA PRO A 81 17.85 -6.41 6.07
C PRO A 81 18.07 -7.93 5.98
N LYS A 82 17.33 -8.71 6.79
CA LYS A 82 17.41 -10.17 6.81
C LYS A 82 17.16 -10.79 5.43
N TRP A 83 16.31 -10.17 4.60
CA TRP A 83 15.87 -10.71 3.32
C TRP A 83 16.45 -9.98 2.10
N ASP A 84 17.40 -9.05 2.30
CA ASP A 84 17.98 -8.26 1.21
C ASP A 84 18.69 -9.11 0.15
N ASN A 85 19.29 -10.24 0.53
CA ASN A 85 20.01 -11.13 -0.34
C ASN A 85 19.12 -12.17 -1.06
N LEU A 86 17.82 -12.18 -0.83
CA LEU A 86 16.92 -13.08 -1.52
C LEU A 86 16.77 -12.72 -3.00
N GLU A 87 16.49 -13.74 -3.81
CA GLU A 87 16.04 -13.54 -5.19
C GLU A 87 14.84 -12.59 -5.22
N PHE A 88 14.78 -11.75 -6.25
CA PHE A 88 13.74 -10.73 -6.40
C PHE A 88 12.32 -11.29 -6.26
N SER A 89 12.07 -12.50 -6.79
CA SER A 89 10.78 -13.19 -6.72
C SER A 89 10.35 -13.58 -5.30
N LYS A 90 11.30 -13.73 -4.39
CA LYS A 90 11.11 -14.17 -3.00
C LYS A 90 11.17 -13.05 -1.97
N LYS A 91 11.50 -11.83 -2.39
CA LYS A 91 11.57 -10.68 -1.48
C LYS A 91 10.23 -10.40 -0.80
N PRO A 92 10.23 -9.98 0.48
CA PRO A 92 9.00 -9.68 1.25
C PRO A 92 8.02 -8.75 0.54
N GLU A 93 8.53 -7.73 -0.16
CA GLU A 93 7.74 -6.73 -0.89
C GLU A 93 6.89 -7.34 -2.00
N ARG A 94 7.24 -8.56 -2.46
CA ARG A 94 6.44 -9.26 -3.48
C ARG A 94 5.05 -9.63 -2.99
N ALA A 95 4.86 -9.83 -1.66
CA ALA A 95 3.54 -10.01 -1.07
C ALA A 95 2.64 -8.81 -1.36
N LEU A 96 3.14 -7.59 -1.08
CA LEU A 96 2.40 -6.35 -1.31
C LEU A 96 2.12 -6.12 -2.80
N LEU A 97 3.10 -6.40 -3.67
CA LEU A 97 2.92 -6.25 -5.11
C LEU A 97 1.87 -7.24 -5.67
N LYS A 98 1.87 -8.50 -5.20
CA LYS A 98 0.85 -9.49 -5.56
C LYS A 98 -0.54 -9.01 -5.14
N LEU A 99 -0.71 -8.60 -3.88
CA LEU A 99 -1.98 -8.07 -3.37
C LEU A 99 -2.47 -6.86 -4.19
N ARG A 100 -1.61 -5.89 -4.47
CA ARG A 100 -1.97 -4.70 -5.26
C ARG A 100 -2.46 -5.04 -6.66
N LYS A 101 -1.76 -5.94 -7.34
CA LYS A 101 -2.08 -6.35 -8.70
C LYS A 101 -3.40 -7.14 -8.75
N GLU A 102 -3.48 -8.19 -7.96
CA GLU A 102 -4.58 -9.16 -8.04
C GLU A 102 -5.89 -8.61 -7.46
N LEU A 103 -5.82 -7.81 -6.40
CA LEU A 103 -6.98 -7.09 -5.85
C LEU A 103 -7.30 -5.80 -6.64
N LYS A 104 -6.54 -5.49 -7.71
CA LYS A 104 -6.72 -4.29 -8.56
C LYS A 104 -6.70 -2.98 -7.76
N LEU A 105 -5.80 -2.86 -6.80
CA LEU A 105 -5.66 -1.68 -5.94
C LEU A 105 -4.89 -0.59 -6.69
N PHE A 106 -5.56 0.09 -7.60
CA PHE A 106 -4.94 1.02 -8.55
C PHE A 106 -4.65 2.40 -7.96
N ALA A 107 -5.46 2.89 -7.02
CA ALA A 107 -5.32 4.24 -6.46
C ALA A 107 -4.77 4.20 -5.03
N ASN A 108 -3.53 4.63 -4.85
CA ASN A 108 -2.95 4.84 -3.53
C ASN A 108 -3.22 6.27 -3.06
N LEU A 109 -3.89 6.41 -1.93
CA LEU A 109 -4.22 7.69 -1.32
C LEU A 109 -3.25 7.98 -0.17
N ARG A 110 -2.48 9.07 -0.29
CA ARG A 110 -1.49 9.49 0.71
C ARG A 110 -1.79 10.90 1.18
N PRO A 111 -2.45 11.07 2.33
CA PRO A 111 -2.62 12.38 2.93
C PRO A 111 -1.27 12.88 3.47
N ALA A 112 -0.92 14.12 3.16
CA ALA A 112 0.18 14.86 3.75
C ALA A 112 -0.41 16.08 4.45
N ILE A 113 -0.55 15.96 5.76
CA ILE A 113 -1.14 16.98 6.63
C ILE A 113 -0.09 17.43 7.64
N CYS A 114 0.15 18.74 7.72
CA CYS A 114 0.99 19.28 8.78
C CYS A 114 0.13 19.73 9.96
N PHE A 115 0.21 18.99 11.06
CA PHE A 115 -0.44 19.37 12.32
C PHE A 115 0.28 20.58 12.93
N LYS A 116 -0.49 21.52 13.50
CA LYS A 116 0.06 22.75 14.10
C LYS A 116 1.19 22.46 15.11
N GLN A 117 1.06 21.40 15.89
CA GLN A 117 2.03 20.99 16.91
C GLN A 117 3.35 20.45 16.33
N LEU A 118 3.38 20.13 15.03
CA LEU A 118 4.54 19.55 14.35
C LEU A 118 5.19 20.52 13.35
N VAL A 119 4.71 21.75 13.26
CA VAL A 119 5.25 22.77 12.33
C VAL A 119 6.74 22.98 12.57
N ASP A 120 7.15 23.12 13.84
CA ASP A 120 8.54 23.39 14.22
C ASP A 120 9.49 22.18 14.06
N ALA A 121 8.93 20.98 13.86
CA ALA A 121 9.71 19.78 13.54
C ALA A 121 10.12 19.71 12.07
N SER A 122 9.57 20.57 11.22
CA SER A 122 9.90 20.65 9.79
C SER A 122 11.21 21.41 9.57
N THR A 123 11.99 20.95 8.56
CA THR A 123 13.16 21.71 8.07
C THR A 123 12.77 22.87 7.13
N LEU A 124 11.52 22.93 6.70
CA LEU A 124 10.97 24.02 5.92
C LEU A 124 10.46 25.13 6.85
N LYS A 125 10.42 26.35 6.33
CA LYS A 125 9.92 27.51 7.08
C LYS A 125 8.46 27.29 7.52
N PRO A 126 8.09 27.72 8.74
CA PRO A 126 6.74 27.56 9.28
C PRO A 126 5.62 28.06 8.37
N GLU A 127 5.83 29.20 7.70
CA GLU A 127 4.85 29.79 6.78
C GLU A 127 4.57 28.93 5.53
N ILE A 128 5.49 27.99 5.18
CA ILE A 128 5.32 27.08 4.05
C ILE A 128 4.51 25.85 4.45
N VAL A 129 4.75 25.34 5.66
CA VAL A 129 4.15 24.05 6.09
C VAL A 129 2.90 24.22 6.94
N SER A 130 2.69 25.38 7.54
CA SER A 130 1.52 25.64 8.39
C SER A 130 0.23 25.52 7.57
N GLY A 131 -0.66 24.62 8.01
CA GLY A 131 -1.93 24.37 7.34
C GLY A 131 -1.82 23.59 6.04
N LEU A 132 -0.67 22.97 5.76
CA LEU A 132 -0.50 22.07 4.62
C LEU A 132 -1.50 20.91 4.73
N ASP A 133 -2.28 20.72 3.67
CA ASP A 133 -3.22 19.63 3.51
C ASP A 133 -3.25 19.21 2.02
N ILE A 134 -2.44 18.22 1.70
CA ILE A 134 -2.31 17.66 0.34
C ILE A 134 -2.76 16.21 0.35
N MET A 135 -3.60 15.83 -0.61
CA MET A 135 -3.90 14.43 -0.91
C MET A 135 -3.14 14.01 -2.17
N ILE A 136 -2.16 13.14 -2.01
CA ILE A 136 -1.43 12.56 -3.14
C ILE A 136 -2.18 11.33 -3.59
N VAL A 137 -2.64 11.33 -4.85
CA VAL A 137 -3.27 10.17 -5.50
C VAL A 137 -2.26 9.57 -6.47
N ARG A 138 -1.88 8.30 -6.23
CA ARG A 138 -0.85 7.62 -7.02
C ARG A 138 -1.40 6.37 -7.67
N GLU A 139 -1.19 6.24 -8.98
CA GLU A 139 -1.44 4.98 -9.70
C GLU A 139 -0.43 3.91 -9.25
N LEU A 140 -0.91 2.68 -8.97
CA LEU A 140 -0.09 1.60 -8.41
C LEU A 140 0.04 0.36 -9.28
N THR A 141 -0.79 0.19 -10.30
CA THR A 141 -0.88 -1.06 -11.07
C THR A 141 -0.36 -0.95 -12.50
N GLY A 142 0.02 0.27 -12.91
CA GLY A 142 0.73 0.55 -14.16
C GLY A 142 2.15 1.06 -13.93
N GLY A 143 2.78 1.49 -15.02
CA GLY A 143 4.08 2.16 -15.02
C GLY A 143 5.26 1.26 -14.73
N ILE A 144 6.23 1.80 -14.00
CA ILE A 144 7.54 1.20 -13.78
C ILE A 144 7.51 -0.15 -13.05
N TYR A 145 6.49 -0.41 -12.23
CA TYR A 145 6.44 -1.64 -11.43
C TYR A 145 6.10 -2.89 -12.23
N PHE A 146 5.41 -2.74 -13.35
CA PHE A 146 4.90 -3.85 -14.14
C PHE A 146 5.26 -3.76 -15.63
N GLY A 147 5.92 -2.68 -16.07
CA GLY A 147 6.32 -2.49 -17.46
C GLY A 147 7.40 -3.49 -17.89
N GLU A 148 7.26 -4.02 -19.09
CA GLU A 148 8.23 -4.89 -19.76
C GLU A 148 8.62 -4.31 -21.13
N PRO A 149 9.86 -4.56 -21.63
CA PRO A 149 10.94 -5.34 -21.01
C PRO A 149 11.65 -4.59 -19.87
N ARG A 150 12.22 -5.34 -18.93
CA ARG A 150 13.03 -4.79 -17.83
C ARG A 150 14.23 -5.69 -17.51
N GLY A 151 15.24 -5.12 -16.86
CA GLY A 151 16.42 -5.83 -16.40
C GLY A 151 17.73 -5.29 -16.96
N ILE A 152 18.80 -6.05 -16.76
CA ILE A 152 20.14 -5.73 -17.24
C ILE A 152 20.53 -6.77 -18.29
N LYS A 153 20.94 -6.29 -19.45
CA LYS A 153 21.44 -7.13 -20.55
C LYS A 153 22.89 -6.77 -20.82
N PRO A 154 23.77 -7.77 -21.02
CA PRO A 154 25.11 -7.53 -21.56
C PRO A 154 24.99 -6.99 -22.99
N ILE A 155 25.88 -6.10 -23.35
CA ILE A 155 26.08 -5.59 -24.71
C ILE A 155 27.57 -5.74 -25.08
N ASP A 156 27.89 -5.35 -26.29
CA ASP A 156 29.27 -5.48 -26.81
C ASP A 156 30.29 -4.73 -25.93
N ASN A 157 31.55 -5.16 -26.01
CA ASN A 157 32.68 -4.58 -25.28
C ASN A 157 32.64 -4.69 -23.74
N GLY A 158 31.85 -5.65 -23.20
CA GLY A 158 31.74 -5.86 -21.74
C GLY A 158 30.85 -4.85 -21.01
N GLU A 159 30.18 -3.97 -21.73
CA GLU A 159 29.19 -3.05 -21.16
C GLU A 159 27.88 -3.74 -20.84
N ARG A 160 27.05 -3.11 -20.02
CA ARG A 160 25.72 -3.57 -19.64
C ARG A 160 24.68 -2.50 -19.91
N LYS A 161 23.56 -2.90 -20.52
CA LYS A 161 22.41 -2.03 -20.76
C LYS A 161 21.32 -2.30 -19.70
N GLY A 162 20.99 -1.28 -18.91
CA GLY A 162 19.81 -1.29 -18.02
C GLY A 162 18.56 -0.86 -18.79
N ILE A 163 17.48 -1.61 -18.64
CA ILE A 163 16.18 -1.31 -19.26
C ILE A 163 15.13 -1.27 -18.17
N ASN A 164 14.31 -0.22 -18.17
CA ASN A 164 13.15 -0.09 -17.31
C ASN A 164 12.02 0.60 -18.09
N THR A 165 10.89 -0.09 -18.24
CA THR A 165 9.80 0.35 -19.11
C THR A 165 8.66 0.93 -18.29
N HIS A 166 8.20 2.11 -18.67
CA HIS A 166 7.01 2.76 -18.16
C HIS A 166 5.89 2.64 -19.20
N THR A 167 4.81 1.96 -18.83
CA THR A 167 3.64 1.84 -19.69
C THR A 167 2.37 2.16 -18.93
N TYR A 168 1.49 2.94 -19.56
CA TYR A 168 0.16 3.26 -19.05
C TYR A 168 -0.85 3.13 -20.17
N THR A 169 -2.00 2.55 -19.85
CA THR A 169 -3.15 2.53 -20.76
C THR A 169 -4.08 3.71 -20.46
N THR A 170 -4.91 4.08 -21.43
CA THR A 170 -5.92 5.13 -21.24
C THR A 170 -6.81 4.85 -20.03
N SER A 171 -7.28 3.61 -19.87
CA SER A 171 -8.14 3.22 -18.76
C SER A 171 -7.44 3.33 -17.38
N GLU A 172 -6.14 3.11 -17.31
CA GLU A 172 -5.36 3.29 -16.07
C GLU A 172 -5.25 4.78 -15.70
N ILE A 173 -5.04 5.64 -16.69
CA ILE A 173 -4.99 7.09 -16.49
C ILE A 173 -6.37 7.62 -16.08
N GLU A 174 -7.43 7.24 -16.81
CA GLU A 174 -8.79 7.71 -16.55
C GLU A 174 -9.29 7.33 -15.16
N ARG A 175 -9.10 6.08 -14.71
CA ARG A 175 -9.58 5.62 -13.40
C ARG A 175 -8.90 6.36 -12.24
N VAL A 176 -7.58 6.59 -12.30
CA VAL A 176 -6.86 7.33 -11.24
C VAL A 176 -7.21 8.82 -11.26
N ALA A 177 -7.35 9.40 -12.45
CA ALA A 177 -7.79 10.79 -12.61
C ALA A 177 -9.20 11.00 -12.04
N LYS A 178 -10.13 10.07 -12.33
CA LYS A 178 -11.48 10.13 -11.76
C LYS A 178 -11.46 10.17 -10.22
N VAL A 179 -10.66 9.31 -9.58
CA VAL A 179 -10.49 9.33 -8.12
C VAL A 179 -9.96 10.67 -7.64
N ALA A 180 -8.97 11.24 -8.32
CA ALA A 180 -8.38 12.53 -7.95
C ALA A 180 -9.41 13.68 -8.07
N PHE A 181 -10.19 13.72 -9.15
CA PHE A 181 -11.23 14.73 -9.34
C PHE A 181 -12.39 14.59 -8.34
N ASP A 182 -12.83 13.35 -8.05
CA ASP A 182 -13.89 13.10 -7.06
C ASP A 182 -13.45 13.51 -5.64
N LEU A 183 -12.18 13.29 -5.29
CA LEU A 183 -11.59 13.78 -4.05
C LEU A 183 -11.47 15.31 -4.03
N ALA A 184 -11.05 15.92 -5.12
CA ALA A 184 -10.93 17.38 -5.21
C ALA A 184 -12.26 18.09 -4.95
N ARG A 185 -13.38 17.56 -5.49
CA ARG A 185 -14.75 18.09 -5.25
C ARG A 185 -15.12 18.09 -3.76
N LYS A 186 -14.61 17.13 -2.98
CA LYS A 186 -14.84 17.03 -1.53
C LYS A 186 -13.87 17.91 -0.73
N ARG A 187 -12.92 18.58 -1.37
CA ARG A 187 -11.86 19.39 -0.78
C ARG A 187 -11.88 20.81 -1.35
N LYS A 188 -10.79 21.26 -1.97
CA LYS A 188 -10.62 22.65 -2.43
C LYS A 188 -10.86 22.85 -3.94
N ASN A 189 -11.46 21.87 -4.62
CA ASN A 189 -11.69 21.86 -6.08
C ASN A 189 -10.42 22.11 -6.91
N LYS A 190 -9.27 21.66 -6.42
CA LYS A 190 -7.99 21.81 -7.09
C LYS A 190 -7.33 20.45 -7.29
N VAL A 191 -6.90 20.19 -8.53
CA VAL A 191 -6.05 19.05 -8.91
C VAL A 191 -4.80 19.60 -9.56
N THR A 192 -3.65 19.03 -9.20
CA THR A 192 -2.38 19.27 -9.88
C THR A 192 -1.88 17.95 -10.41
N SER A 193 -1.67 17.86 -11.72
CA SER A 193 -1.02 16.71 -12.35
C SER A 193 0.48 16.90 -12.31
N CYS A 194 1.18 15.86 -11.84
CA CYS A 194 2.65 15.81 -11.82
C CYS A 194 3.09 14.64 -12.68
N GLU A 195 3.98 14.90 -13.58
CA GLU A 195 4.64 13.88 -14.41
C GLU A 195 6.16 14.00 -14.30
N LYS A 196 6.86 12.98 -14.79
CA LYS A 196 8.32 12.93 -14.76
C LYS A 196 8.86 12.63 -16.14
#